data_8fd28a85f9c7574f2c54f881b9907bc2
#
_entry.id   8fd28a85f9c7574f2c54f881b9907bc2
#
_cell.length_a   1.000
_cell.length_b   1.000
_cell.length_c   1.000
_cell.angle_alpha   90.00
_cell.angle_beta   90.00
_cell.angle_gamma   90.00
#
_symmetry.space_group_name_H-M   'P 1'
#
loop_
_entity.id
_entity.type
_entity.pdbx_description
1 polymer ?
#
loop_
_entity_poly.entity_id
_entity_poly.type
_entity_poly.pdbx_seq_one_letter_code
_entity_poly.pdbx_strand_id
1 'polypeptide(L)'
;MESIKTLVLVLTPMFVGFAIRLPKPYLKMLDRMLVWLVYVILLLIGIGLAQVGGLWSLLNDIALRVALLFTLLTGCNLALLCAFDGVFPWQPYRQAAHGAHRVDMTGGIKQVAVVALGVAIGKLLPPALLPPDFAATGTLMLLIFVVGMQLRGGGIALRQVLLNRRGWQTALVFMLSCAVSGCLFAWMQPEISLAQGLAMSSGYGWYSLSGIVITSAYGAQWGSVALLNDLLRELFALVFIPMIMRRFPSAAVGVGGATSLDFTLPVIQQSGGLAAVPVAISFGFIVNLAAPILMVVFSAVK
;
A
#
# COMPACT_ATOMS: atom_id res chain seq x y z
N MET A 1 -26.02 -7.04 -1.94
CA MET A 1 -25.63 -8.47 -1.79
C MET A 1 -24.32 -8.80 -2.53
N GLU A 2 -24.04 -8.24 -3.66
CA GLU A 2 -22.77 -8.48 -4.39
C GLU A 2 -21.54 -7.98 -3.65
N SER A 3 -21.65 -6.84 -2.99
CA SER A 3 -20.57 -6.22 -2.23
C SER A 3 -20.02 -7.08 -1.07
N ILE A 4 -20.94 -7.77 -0.35
CA ILE A 4 -20.54 -8.69 0.74
C ILE A 4 -19.88 -9.95 0.15
N LYS A 5 -20.34 -10.44 -0.98
CA LYS A 5 -19.72 -11.57 -1.68
C LYS A 5 -18.29 -11.23 -2.12
N THR A 6 -18.08 -10.03 -2.68
CA THR A 6 -16.74 -9.55 -3.07
C THR A 6 -15.82 -9.41 -1.85
N LEU A 7 -16.34 -8.86 -0.73
CA LEU A 7 -15.59 -8.76 0.52
C LEU A 7 -15.13 -10.13 1.02
N VAL A 8 -16.07 -11.08 1.12
CA VAL A 8 -15.77 -12.45 1.54
C VAL A 8 -14.79 -13.11 0.57
N LEU A 9 -14.99 -12.95 -0.74
CA LEU A 9 -14.15 -13.54 -1.78
C LEU A 9 -12.70 -13.04 -1.69
N VAL A 10 -12.49 -11.74 -1.45
CA VAL A 10 -11.14 -11.13 -1.36
C VAL A 10 -10.47 -11.42 -0.01
N LEU A 11 -11.22 -11.41 1.10
CA LEU A 11 -10.64 -11.60 2.43
C LEU A 11 -10.45 -13.07 2.82
N THR A 12 -11.28 -13.98 2.33
CA THR A 12 -11.18 -15.42 2.64
C THR A 12 -9.78 -15.98 2.38
N PRO A 13 -9.13 -15.72 1.23
CA PRO A 13 -7.77 -16.19 0.98
C PRO A 13 -6.77 -15.73 2.04
N MET A 14 -6.87 -14.49 2.53
CA MET A 14 -5.97 -13.97 3.57
C MET A 14 -6.11 -14.75 4.88
N PHE A 15 -7.34 -14.97 5.34
CA PHE A 15 -7.58 -15.72 6.58
C PHE A 15 -7.22 -17.19 6.46
N VAL A 16 -7.49 -17.81 5.29
CA VAL A 16 -7.07 -19.19 5.00
C VAL A 16 -5.54 -19.28 5.00
N GLY A 17 -4.85 -18.34 4.34
CA GLY A 17 -3.39 -18.26 4.36
C GLY A 17 -2.84 -18.08 5.77
N PHE A 18 -3.44 -17.21 6.57
CA PHE A 18 -3.04 -16.98 7.96
C PHE A 18 -3.27 -18.21 8.87
N ALA A 19 -4.21 -19.10 8.56
CA ALA A 19 -4.42 -20.34 9.30
C ALA A 19 -3.29 -21.37 9.04
N ILE A 20 -2.56 -21.26 7.95
CA ILE A 20 -1.51 -22.21 7.55
C ILE A 20 -0.18 -21.85 8.25
N ARG A 21 0.38 -22.80 9.00
CA ARG A 21 1.71 -22.68 9.60
C ARG A 21 2.73 -23.30 8.67
N LEU A 22 3.64 -22.47 8.15
CA LEU A 22 4.74 -22.95 7.32
C LEU A 22 6.05 -23.04 8.11
N PRO A 23 6.86 -24.08 7.90
CA PRO A 23 8.22 -24.16 8.43
C PRO A 23 9.08 -23.02 7.90
N LYS A 24 10.01 -22.52 8.73
CA LYS A 24 10.90 -21.37 8.41
C LYS A 24 11.60 -21.44 7.04
N PRO A 25 12.08 -22.61 6.52
CA PRO A 25 12.76 -22.64 5.23
C PRO A 25 11.86 -22.21 4.05
N TYR A 26 10.54 -22.40 4.15
CA TYR A 26 9.60 -22.03 3.09
C TYR A 26 9.28 -20.53 3.04
N LEU A 27 9.60 -19.75 4.09
CA LEU A 27 9.35 -18.30 4.11
C LEU A 27 10.12 -17.58 3.00
N LYS A 28 11.38 -17.95 2.74
CA LYS A 28 12.15 -17.37 1.62
C LYS A 28 11.53 -17.66 0.24
N MET A 29 10.85 -18.79 0.10
CA MET A 29 10.13 -19.12 -1.12
C MET A 29 8.88 -18.24 -1.25
N LEU A 30 8.14 -18.02 -0.15
CA LEU A 30 7.00 -17.12 -0.13
C LEU A 30 7.40 -15.69 -0.51
N ASP A 31 8.49 -15.17 0.04
CA ASP A 31 8.99 -13.84 -0.29
C ASP A 31 9.27 -13.69 -1.80
N ARG A 32 9.87 -14.71 -2.42
CA ARG A 32 10.07 -14.72 -3.87
C ARG A 32 8.74 -14.79 -4.65
N MET A 33 7.80 -15.63 -4.20
CA MET A 33 6.47 -15.71 -4.82
C MET A 33 5.75 -14.38 -4.76
N LEU A 34 5.81 -13.68 -3.63
CA LEU A 34 5.19 -12.35 -3.49
C LEU A 34 5.77 -11.36 -4.49
N VAL A 35 7.09 -11.29 -4.61
CA VAL A 35 7.74 -10.40 -5.58
C VAL A 35 7.30 -10.72 -7.02
N TRP A 36 7.24 -12.00 -7.41
CA TRP A 36 6.77 -12.39 -8.73
C TRP A 36 5.30 -12.08 -8.96
N LEU A 37 4.43 -12.36 -7.98
CA LEU A 37 3.00 -12.04 -8.07
C LEU A 37 2.77 -10.53 -8.21
N VAL A 38 3.54 -9.71 -7.49
CA VAL A 38 3.51 -8.26 -7.64
C VAL A 38 3.85 -7.84 -9.07
N TYR A 39 4.93 -8.37 -9.67
CA TYR A 39 5.27 -8.05 -11.05
C TYR A 39 4.21 -8.50 -12.06
N VAL A 40 3.60 -9.68 -11.86
CA VAL A 40 2.48 -10.14 -12.69
C VAL A 40 1.30 -9.17 -12.59
N ILE A 41 0.95 -8.74 -11.39
CA ILE A 41 -0.12 -7.77 -11.15
C ILE A 41 0.16 -6.45 -11.86
N LEU A 42 1.37 -5.90 -11.70
CA LEU A 42 1.78 -4.65 -12.34
C LEU A 42 1.71 -4.74 -13.87
N LEU A 43 2.12 -5.88 -14.42
CA LEU A 43 2.02 -6.15 -15.85
C LEU A 43 0.55 -6.15 -16.32
N LEU A 44 -0.33 -6.86 -15.59
CA LEU A 44 -1.76 -6.94 -15.90
C LEU A 44 -2.44 -5.57 -15.81
N ILE A 45 -2.09 -4.76 -14.82
CA ILE A 45 -2.59 -3.37 -14.71
C ILE A 45 -2.12 -2.55 -15.92
N GLY A 46 -0.86 -2.67 -16.32
CA GLY A 46 -0.33 -2.00 -17.51
C GLY A 46 -1.08 -2.40 -18.79
N ILE A 47 -1.35 -3.70 -18.97
CA ILE A 47 -2.14 -4.21 -20.10
C ILE A 47 -3.57 -3.62 -20.07
N GLY A 48 -4.23 -3.61 -18.91
CA GLY A 48 -5.55 -3.02 -18.75
C GLY A 48 -5.56 -1.52 -19.08
N LEU A 49 -4.53 -0.78 -18.66
CA LEU A 49 -4.40 0.64 -18.97
C LEU A 49 -4.25 0.89 -20.49
N ALA A 50 -3.57 0.01 -21.21
CA ALA A 50 -3.40 0.12 -22.66
C ALA A 50 -4.72 0.00 -23.44
N GLN A 51 -5.75 -0.67 -22.87
CA GLN A 51 -7.06 -0.83 -23.48
C GLN A 51 -7.94 0.42 -23.33
N VAL A 52 -7.55 1.36 -22.50
CA VAL A 52 -8.29 2.62 -22.34
C VAL A 52 -8.02 3.52 -23.54
N GLY A 53 -9.08 3.92 -24.25
CA GLY A 53 -9.00 4.82 -25.40
C GLY A 53 -8.45 6.20 -25.00
N GLY A 54 -7.68 6.85 -25.88
CA GLY A 54 -7.17 8.19 -25.63
C GLY A 54 -6.06 8.28 -24.56
N LEU A 55 -5.21 7.27 -24.44
CA LEU A 55 -4.21 7.14 -23.37
C LEU A 55 -3.39 8.41 -23.13
N TRP A 56 -2.99 9.15 -24.17
CA TRP A 56 -2.16 10.35 -24.02
C TRP A 56 -2.88 11.52 -23.33
N SER A 57 -4.18 11.73 -23.62
CA SER A 57 -4.98 12.73 -22.91
C SER A 57 -5.25 12.31 -21.47
N LEU A 58 -5.43 11.01 -21.24
CA LEU A 58 -5.64 10.43 -19.91
C LEU A 58 -4.38 10.47 -19.03
N LEU A 59 -3.18 10.38 -19.60
CA LEU A 59 -1.94 10.44 -18.81
C LEU A 59 -1.78 11.75 -18.05
N ASN A 60 -2.16 12.87 -18.67
CA ASN A 60 -2.09 14.17 -17.99
C ASN A 60 -3.09 14.24 -16.83
N ASP A 61 -4.32 13.78 -17.05
CA ASP A 61 -5.35 13.73 -16.00
C ASP A 61 -4.95 12.79 -14.86
N ILE A 62 -4.42 11.60 -15.19
CA ILE A 62 -3.92 10.67 -14.19
C ILE A 62 -2.81 11.32 -13.37
N ALA A 63 -1.84 11.99 -14.01
CA ALA A 63 -0.74 12.66 -13.33
C ALA A 63 -1.22 13.74 -12.35
N LEU A 64 -2.18 14.58 -12.77
CA LEU A 64 -2.75 15.62 -11.93
C LEU A 64 -3.50 15.03 -10.72
N ARG A 65 -4.32 14.00 -10.94
CA ARG A 65 -5.05 13.29 -9.88
C ARG A 65 -4.10 12.58 -8.91
N VAL A 66 -3.05 11.96 -9.41
CA VAL A 66 -1.99 11.35 -8.59
C VAL A 66 -1.31 12.41 -7.74
N ALA A 67 -0.91 13.55 -8.34
CA ALA A 67 -0.26 14.63 -7.62
C ALA A 67 -1.17 15.20 -6.51
N LEU A 68 -2.47 15.38 -6.80
CA LEU A 68 -3.45 15.85 -5.83
C LEU A 68 -3.62 14.85 -4.68
N LEU A 69 -3.90 13.57 -5.00
CA LEU A 69 -4.12 12.52 -3.99
C LEU A 69 -2.87 12.32 -3.12
N PHE A 70 -1.69 12.29 -3.74
CA PHE A 70 -0.40 12.18 -3.05
C PHE A 70 -0.16 13.34 -2.10
N THR A 71 -0.41 14.57 -2.55
CA THR A 71 -0.21 15.78 -1.73
C THR A 71 -1.17 15.79 -0.55
N LEU A 72 -2.44 15.46 -0.74
CA LEU A 72 -3.43 15.39 0.32
C LEU A 72 -3.09 14.29 1.33
N LEU A 73 -2.80 13.06 0.86
CA LEU A 73 -2.46 11.94 1.74
C LEU A 73 -1.18 12.21 2.53
N THR A 74 -0.11 12.62 1.86
CA THR A 74 1.17 12.90 2.50
C THR A 74 1.07 14.10 3.43
N GLY A 75 0.40 15.17 2.99
CA GLY A 75 0.21 16.39 3.79
C GLY A 75 -0.61 16.13 5.06
N CYS A 76 -1.78 15.49 4.96
CA CYS A 76 -2.59 15.16 6.12
C CYS A 76 -1.90 14.16 7.06
N ASN A 77 -1.22 13.14 6.51
CA ASN A 77 -0.47 12.19 7.32
C ASN A 77 0.65 12.89 8.11
N LEU A 78 1.45 13.73 7.45
CA LEU A 78 2.48 14.48 8.14
C LEU A 78 1.89 15.44 9.17
N ALA A 79 0.85 16.19 8.82
CA ALA A 79 0.23 17.14 9.73
C ALA A 79 -0.31 16.47 11.00
N LEU A 80 -1.13 15.41 10.86
CA LEU A 80 -1.73 14.76 12.02
C LEU A 80 -0.72 13.94 12.83
N LEU A 81 0.20 13.23 12.18
CA LEU A 81 1.20 12.42 12.90
C LEU A 81 2.29 13.27 13.55
N CYS A 82 2.69 14.40 12.92
CA CYS A 82 3.59 15.36 13.58
C CYS A 82 2.91 16.05 14.78
N ALA A 83 1.64 16.42 14.65
CA ALA A 83 0.86 16.94 15.78
C ALA A 83 0.73 15.91 16.89
N PHE A 84 0.47 14.65 16.55
CA PHE A 84 0.42 13.53 17.48
C PHE A 84 1.75 13.33 18.22
N ASP A 85 2.88 13.38 17.53
CA ASP A 85 4.22 13.32 18.16
C ASP A 85 4.53 14.55 19.00
N GLY A 86 3.96 15.73 18.66
CA GLY A 86 4.07 16.94 19.46
C GLY A 86 3.32 16.86 20.79
N VAL A 87 2.12 16.28 20.79
CA VAL A 87 1.29 16.11 22.01
C VAL A 87 1.76 14.91 22.84
N PHE A 88 2.15 13.83 22.19
CA PHE A 88 2.60 12.58 22.81
C PHE A 88 4.01 12.25 22.36
N PRO A 89 5.04 12.95 22.85
CA PRO A 89 6.40 12.79 22.39
C PRO A 89 6.90 11.36 22.67
N TRP A 90 7.52 10.78 21.65
CA TRP A 90 8.17 9.49 21.73
C TRP A 90 9.51 9.57 20.99
N GLN A 91 10.58 9.22 21.69
CA GLN A 91 11.91 9.18 21.09
C GLN A 91 12.45 7.76 21.20
N PRO A 92 12.53 7.03 20.11
CA PRO A 92 13.23 5.74 20.10
C PRO A 92 14.72 5.98 20.37
N TYR A 93 15.35 5.04 21.10
CA TYR A 93 16.76 5.13 21.48
C TYR A 93 17.63 5.23 20.22
N ARG A 94 18.34 6.34 20.08
CA ARG A 94 19.32 6.56 19.01
C ARG A 94 20.62 5.80 19.36
N GLN A 95 20.81 4.61 18.86
CA GLN A 95 22.16 4.16 18.54
C GLN A 95 22.56 4.87 17.25
N ALA A 96 23.57 5.75 17.32
CA ALA A 96 24.09 6.45 16.16
C ALA A 96 24.67 5.45 15.16
N ALA A 97 23.85 5.03 14.22
CA ALA A 97 24.30 4.32 13.04
C ALA A 97 24.90 5.37 12.10
N HIS A 98 26.20 5.56 12.15
CA HIS A 98 26.96 6.31 11.15
C HIS A 98 27.06 5.43 9.89
N GLY A 99 26.05 5.53 9.03
CA GLY A 99 26.07 4.91 7.73
C GLY A 99 25.13 5.70 6.81
N ALA A 100 25.70 6.39 5.82
CA ALA A 100 24.90 6.94 4.75
C ALA A 100 24.22 5.78 4.02
N HIS A 101 22.92 5.60 4.26
CA HIS A 101 22.14 4.62 3.54
C HIS A 101 21.94 5.13 2.11
N ARG A 102 22.49 4.43 1.14
CA ARG A 102 22.11 4.63 -0.27
C ARG A 102 20.67 4.15 -0.39
N VAL A 103 19.76 5.08 -0.66
CA VAL A 103 18.37 4.76 -0.98
C VAL A 103 18.37 3.89 -2.22
N ASP A 104 17.95 2.65 -2.09
CA ASP A 104 17.80 1.75 -3.24
C ASP A 104 16.48 2.05 -3.97
N MET A 105 16.55 3.00 -4.91
CA MET A 105 15.41 3.36 -5.75
C MET A 105 15.18 2.35 -6.90
N THR A 106 16.04 1.34 -7.04
CA THR A 106 15.97 0.38 -8.15
C THR A 106 14.67 -0.43 -8.13
N GLY A 107 14.12 -0.69 -6.95
CA GLY A 107 12.84 -1.37 -6.78
C GLY A 107 11.68 -0.61 -7.45
N GLY A 108 11.49 0.66 -7.10
CA GLY A 108 10.43 1.49 -7.67
C GLY A 108 10.56 1.69 -9.18
N ILE A 109 11.78 1.90 -9.67
CA ILE A 109 12.03 2.03 -11.12
C ILE A 109 11.63 0.74 -11.86
N LYS A 110 11.98 -0.44 -11.33
CA LYS A 110 11.58 -1.73 -11.91
C LYS A 110 10.06 -1.88 -11.97
N GLN A 111 9.36 -1.47 -10.93
CA GLN A 111 7.90 -1.54 -10.86
C GLN A 111 7.24 -0.66 -11.93
N VAL A 112 7.68 0.59 -12.08
CA VAL A 112 7.23 1.50 -13.14
C VAL A 112 7.55 0.94 -14.52
N ALA A 113 8.75 0.37 -14.72
CA ALA A 113 9.15 -0.26 -15.98
C ALA A 113 8.27 -1.46 -16.34
N VAL A 114 7.84 -2.28 -15.36
CA VAL A 114 6.93 -3.40 -15.60
C VAL A 114 5.54 -2.93 -15.99
N VAL A 115 5.02 -1.85 -15.38
CA VAL A 115 3.75 -1.24 -15.81
C VAL A 115 3.87 -0.72 -17.24
N ALA A 116 4.94 0.00 -17.57
CA ALA A 116 5.19 0.51 -18.92
C ALA A 116 5.31 -0.64 -19.96
N LEU A 117 5.98 -1.73 -19.59
CA LEU A 117 6.04 -2.96 -20.39
C LEU A 117 4.65 -3.54 -20.60
N GLY A 118 3.81 -3.59 -19.56
CA GLY A 118 2.42 -4.02 -19.66
C GLY A 118 1.61 -3.17 -20.63
N VAL A 119 1.77 -1.84 -20.59
CA VAL A 119 1.13 -0.93 -21.56
C VAL A 119 1.61 -1.22 -22.99
N ALA A 120 2.91 -1.41 -23.20
CA ALA A 120 3.46 -1.73 -24.51
C ALA A 120 2.90 -3.06 -25.05
N ILE A 121 2.89 -4.12 -24.22
CA ILE A 121 2.32 -5.43 -24.56
C ILE A 121 0.83 -5.30 -24.88
N GLY A 122 0.06 -4.60 -24.04
CA GLY A 122 -1.38 -4.44 -24.25
C GLY A 122 -1.73 -3.67 -25.52
N LYS A 123 -0.83 -2.81 -26.03
CA LYS A 123 -1.01 -2.15 -27.33
C LYS A 123 -0.61 -3.00 -28.52
N LEU A 124 0.33 -3.92 -28.34
CA LEU A 124 0.86 -4.76 -29.42
C LEU A 124 0.07 -6.04 -29.60
N LEU A 125 -0.55 -6.56 -28.53
CA LEU A 125 -1.31 -7.80 -28.60
C LEU A 125 -2.70 -7.59 -29.22
N PRO A 126 -3.12 -8.50 -30.11
CA PRO A 126 -4.49 -8.53 -30.58
C PRO A 126 -5.45 -8.86 -29.43
N PRO A 127 -6.71 -8.37 -29.46
CA PRO A 127 -7.69 -8.58 -28.38
C PRO A 127 -7.89 -10.04 -27.97
N ALA A 128 -7.76 -10.98 -28.91
CA ALA A 128 -7.90 -12.41 -28.64
C ALA A 128 -6.79 -13.03 -27.77
N LEU A 129 -5.64 -12.36 -27.63
CA LEU A 129 -4.50 -12.82 -26.83
C LEU A 129 -4.34 -12.06 -25.52
N LEU A 130 -5.26 -11.13 -25.24
CA LEU A 130 -5.24 -10.40 -23.97
C LEU A 130 -5.59 -11.33 -22.79
N PRO A 131 -4.97 -11.12 -21.61
CA PRO A 131 -5.35 -11.85 -20.41
C PRO A 131 -6.84 -11.67 -20.12
N PRO A 132 -7.54 -12.73 -19.70
CA PRO A 132 -8.95 -12.63 -19.34
C PRO A 132 -9.14 -11.77 -18.09
N ASP A 133 -10.32 -11.14 -17.95
CA ASP A 133 -10.64 -10.19 -16.88
C ASP A 133 -10.41 -10.77 -15.46
N PHE A 134 -10.61 -12.09 -15.30
CA PHE A 134 -10.38 -12.74 -14.01
C PHE A 134 -8.89 -12.93 -13.64
N ALA A 135 -7.95 -12.75 -14.58
CA ALA A 135 -6.52 -12.99 -14.35
C ALA A 135 -5.96 -12.04 -13.26
N ALA A 136 -6.35 -10.76 -13.29
CA ALA A 136 -5.94 -9.79 -12.27
C ALA A 136 -6.51 -10.17 -10.89
N THR A 137 -7.81 -10.47 -10.81
CA THR A 137 -8.49 -10.86 -9.58
C THR A 137 -7.93 -12.17 -9.01
N GLY A 138 -7.71 -13.18 -9.87
CA GLY A 138 -7.13 -14.46 -9.44
C GLY A 138 -5.71 -14.30 -8.90
N THR A 139 -4.89 -13.47 -9.56
CA THR A 139 -3.53 -13.17 -9.09
C THR A 139 -3.55 -12.40 -7.76
N LEU A 140 -4.51 -11.47 -7.59
CA LEU A 140 -4.71 -10.77 -6.32
C LEU A 140 -5.09 -11.73 -5.19
N MET A 141 -6.03 -12.64 -5.42
CA MET A 141 -6.44 -13.63 -4.42
C MET A 141 -5.25 -14.50 -3.99
N LEU A 142 -4.43 -14.92 -4.94
CA LEU A 142 -3.22 -15.70 -4.68
C LEU A 142 -2.21 -14.86 -3.89
N LEU A 143 -2.01 -13.59 -4.25
CA LEU A 143 -1.13 -12.67 -3.51
C LEU A 143 -1.61 -12.51 -2.07
N ILE A 144 -2.88 -12.20 -1.85
CA ILE A 144 -3.47 -12.01 -0.51
C ILE A 144 -3.36 -13.29 0.32
N PHE A 145 -3.55 -14.47 -0.29
CA PHE A 145 -3.35 -15.75 0.36
C PHE A 145 -1.90 -15.95 0.83
N VAL A 146 -0.92 -15.65 -0.04
CA VAL A 146 0.52 -15.76 0.28
C VAL A 146 0.92 -14.76 1.36
N VAL A 147 0.37 -13.53 1.32
CA VAL A 147 0.56 -12.53 2.39
C VAL A 147 0.00 -13.03 3.73
N GLY A 148 -1.18 -13.68 3.73
CA GLY A 148 -1.72 -14.31 4.93
C GLY A 148 -0.77 -15.33 5.55
N MET A 149 -0.17 -16.20 4.73
CA MET A 149 0.85 -17.18 5.17
C MET A 149 2.13 -16.50 5.70
N GLN A 150 2.58 -15.43 5.03
CA GLN A 150 3.76 -14.66 5.45
C GLN A 150 3.56 -13.98 6.80
N LEU A 151 2.41 -13.33 7.01
CA LEU A 151 2.05 -12.72 8.29
C LEU A 151 2.09 -13.73 9.43
N ARG A 152 1.63 -14.96 9.18
CA ARG A 152 1.69 -16.04 10.17
C ARG A 152 3.11 -16.59 10.38
N GLY A 153 3.87 -16.71 9.29
CA GLY A 153 5.23 -17.31 9.29
C GLY A 153 6.30 -16.39 9.86
N GLY A 154 6.09 -15.09 9.86
CA GLY A 154 7.05 -14.06 10.31
C GLY A 154 7.41 -14.15 11.80
N GLY A 155 6.85 -15.12 12.56
CA GLY A 155 7.19 -15.35 13.98
C GLY A 155 6.81 -14.17 14.88
N ILE A 156 6.09 -13.20 14.35
CA ILE A 156 5.59 -12.05 15.09
C ILE A 156 4.54 -12.60 16.07
N ALA A 157 4.87 -12.58 17.34
CA ALA A 157 3.90 -12.95 18.36
C ALA A 157 2.75 -11.95 18.27
N LEU A 158 1.60 -12.39 17.77
CA LEU A 158 0.39 -11.57 17.60
C LEU A 158 0.10 -10.76 18.89
N ARG A 159 0.40 -11.34 20.04
CA ARG A 159 0.31 -10.67 21.33
C ARG A 159 1.21 -9.43 21.44
N GLN A 160 2.46 -9.47 20.95
CA GLN A 160 3.37 -8.31 21.00
C GLN A 160 2.92 -7.19 20.05
N VAL A 161 2.38 -7.56 18.89
CA VAL A 161 1.79 -6.62 17.93
C VAL A 161 0.56 -5.95 18.53
N LEU A 162 -0.36 -6.74 19.06
CA LEU A 162 -1.62 -6.25 19.63
C LEU A 162 -1.42 -5.46 20.94
N LEU A 163 -0.37 -5.72 21.70
CA LEU A 163 -0.06 -5.02 22.95
C LEU A 163 0.81 -3.77 22.75
N ASN A 164 1.30 -3.51 21.53
CA ASN A 164 2.10 -2.30 21.28
C ASN A 164 1.20 -1.07 21.19
N ARG A 165 1.01 -0.40 22.34
CA ARG A 165 0.15 0.79 22.45
C ARG A 165 0.52 1.88 21.44
N ARG A 166 1.83 2.14 21.23
CA ARG A 166 2.27 3.17 20.29
C ARG A 166 1.96 2.81 18.84
N GLY A 167 2.17 1.56 18.45
CA GLY A 167 1.81 1.07 17.12
C GLY A 167 0.32 1.25 16.82
N TRP A 168 -0.55 0.87 17.77
CA TRP A 168 -1.99 1.09 17.66
C TRP A 168 -2.37 2.57 17.52
N GLN A 169 -1.84 3.41 18.39
CA GLN A 169 -2.14 4.84 18.37
C GLN A 169 -1.70 5.47 17.03
N THR A 170 -0.49 5.13 16.55
CA THR A 170 0.01 5.59 15.26
C THR A 170 -0.88 5.10 14.11
N ALA A 171 -1.32 3.83 14.14
CA ALA A 171 -2.21 3.29 13.11
C ALA A 171 -3.57 4.00 13.07
N LEU A 172 -4.17 4.27 14.23
CA LEU A 172 -5.45 4.98 14.30
C LEU A 172 -5.34 6.41 13.77
N VAL A 173 -4.32 7.16 14.20
CA VAL A 173 -4.09 8.54 13.71
C VAL A 173 -3.81 8.54 12.21
N PHE A 174 -3.03 7.58 11.73
CA PHE A 174 -2.74 7.40 10.32
C PHE A 174 -4.00 7.09 9.49
N MET A 175 -4.81 6.13 9.91
CA MET A 175 -6.06 5.79 9.23
C MET A 175 -7.04 6.96 9.22
N LEU A 176 -7.13 7.70 10.32
CA LEU A 176 -7.94 8.93 10.39
C LEU A 176 -7.43 9.99 9.41
N SER A 177 -6.12 10.22 9.34
CA SER A 177 -5.53 11.18 8.40
C SER A 177 -5.77 10.79 6.94
N CYS A 178 -5.71 9.49 6.62
CA CYS A 178 -6.06 8.98 5.31
C CYS A 178 -7.55 9.19 4.99
N ALA A 179 -8.44 8.94 5.94
CA ALA A 179 -9.88 9.18 5.76
C ALA A 179 -10.17 10.66 5.50
N VAL A 180 -9.55 11.58 6.27
CA VAL A 180 -9.65 13.04 6.03
C VAL A 180 -9.16 13.38 4.62
N SER A 181 -8.02 12.80 4.19
CA SER A 181 -7.49 13.01 2.84
C SER A 181 -8.44 12.51 1.76
N GLY A 182 -9.08 11.36 1.97
CA GLY A 182 -10.07 10.80 1.05
C GLY A 182 -11.31 11.68 0.92
N CYS A 183 -11.79 12.24 2.03
CA CYS A 183 -12.89 13.21 2.04
C CYS A 183 -12.51 14.49 1.28
N LEU A 184 -11.32 15.04 1.52
CA LEU A 184 -10.83 16.22 0.82
C LEU A 184 -10.64 15.96 -0.67
N PHE A 185 -10.11 14.79 -1.03
CA PHE A 185 -9.94 14.39 -2.42
C PHE A 185 -11.29 14.31 -3.15
N ALA A 186 -12.31 13.68 -2.54
CA ALA A 186 -13.65 13.61 -3.10
C ALA A 186 -14.30 14.99 -3.21
N TRP A 187 -14.08 15.87 -2.22
CA TRP A 187 -14.60 17.24 -2.29
C TRP A 187 -13.98 18.06 -3.43
N MET A 188 -12.68 17.84 -3.69
CA MET A 188 -11.97 18.54 -4.78
C MET A 188 -12.19 17.91 -6.16
N GLN A 189 -12.75 16.70 -6.23
CA GLN A 189 -13.02 15.96 -7.46
C GLN A 189 -14.55 15.68 -7.56
N PRO A 190 -15.35 16.60 -8.13
CA PRO A 190 -16.82 16.47 -8.14
C PRO A 190 -17.35 15.23 -8.87
N GLU A 191 -16.53 14.61 -9.68
CA GLU A 191 -16.85 13.41 -10.48
C GLU A 191 -16.81 12.10 -9.69
N ILE A 192 -16.26 12.11 -8.46
CA ILE A 192 -16.17 10.91 -7.62
C ILE A 192 -17.05 11.05 -6.38
N SER A 193 -17.55 9.90 -5.92
CA SER A 193 -18.29 9.84 -4.67
C SER A 193 -17.35 9.91 -3.45
N LEU A 194 -17.90 10.29 -2.29
CA LEU A 194 -17.18 10.24 -1.02
C LEU A 194 -16.64 8.83 -0.75
N ALA A 195 -17.44 7.80 -1.06
CA ALA A 195 -17.05 6.41 -0.90
C ALA A 195 -15.84 6.05 -1.77
N GLN A 196 -15.79 6.54 -3.00
CA GLN A 196 -14.63 6.36 -3.89
C GLN A 196 -13.38 7.05 -3.33
N GLY A 197 -13.49 8.29 -2.85
CA GLY A 197 -12.37 9.00 -2.22
C GLY A 197 -11.83 8.26 -0.99
N LEU A 198 -12.71 7.74 -0.14
CA LEU A 198 -12.35 6.91 1.02
C LEU A 198 -11.72 5.57 0.60
N ALA A 199 -12.23 4.90 -0.44
CA ALA A 199 -11.64 3.68 -0.97
C ALA A 199 -10.21 3.93 -1.47
N MET A 200 -9.99 4.97 -2.26
CA MET A 200 -8.68 5.33 -2.82
C MET A 200 -7.66 5.71 -1.72
N SER A 201 -8.10 6.35 -0.65
CA SER A 201 -7.23 6.71 0.48
C SER A 201 -6.93 5.56 1.42
N SER A 202 -7.67 4.45 1.34
CA SER A 202 -7.54 3.28 2.22
C SER A 202 -6.54 2.22 1.70
N GLY A 203 -5.85 2.46 0.59
CA GLY A 203 -4.77 1.59 0.09
C GLY A 203 -3.54 1.59 1.00
N TYR A 204 -3.36 2.66 1.77
CA TYR A 204 -2.32 2.82 2.80
C TYR A 204 -0.89 2.60 2.31
N GLY A 205 -0.63 2.75 1.01
CA GLY A 205 0.67 2.49 0.39
C GLY A 205 0.83 1.05 -0.10
N TRP A 206 -0.22 0.23 -0.10
CA TRP A 206 -0.17 -1.12 -0.66
C TRP A 206 -0.58 -1.10 -2.14
N TYR A 207 0.33 -0.62 -3.00
CA TYR A 207 0.08 -0.33 -4.42
C TYR A 207 -0.48 -1.53 -5.21
N SER A 208 -0.01 -2.77 -4.94
CA SER A 208 -0.50 -3.97 -5.65
C SER A 208 -1.95 -4.33 -5.30
N LEU A 209 -2.38 -4.04 -4.07
CA LEU A 209 -3.76 -4.19 -3.64
C LEU A 209 -4.63 -3.06 -4.19
N SER A 210 -4.23 -1.81 -3.95
CA SER A 210 -5.02 -0.61 -4.32
C SER A 210 -5.23 -0.54 -5.83
N GLY A 211 -4.19 -0.81 -6.63
CA GLY A 211 -4.30 -0.83 -8.07
C GLY A 211 -5.40 -1.78 -8.57
N ILE A 212 -5.48 -3.00 -8.04
CA ILE A 212 -6.46 -3.99 -8.50
C ILE A 212 -7.86 -3.73 -7.95
N VAL A 213 -7.98 -3.47 -6.64
CA VAL A 213 -9.29 -3.25 -6.02
C VAL A 213 -9.98 -2.02 -6.64
N ILE A 214 -9.24 -0.93 -6.82
CA ILE A 214 -9.79 0.28 -7.43
C ILE A 214 -10.05 0.08 -8.93
N THR A 215 -9.20 -0.64 -9.66
CA THR A 215 -9.48 -0.98 -11.07
C THR A 215 -10.78 -1.77 -11.20
N SER A 216 -10.98 -2.77 -10.36
CA SER A 216 -12.18 -3.61 -10.37
C SER A 216 -13.46 -2.83 -10.03
N ALA A 217 -13.36 -1.85 -9.12
CA ALA A 217 -14.52 -1.08 -8.66
C ALA A 217 -14.85 0.13 -9.56
N TYR A 218 -13.82 0.83 -10.06
CA TYR A 218 -13.94 2.16 -10.69
C TYR A 218 -13.21 2.28 -12.04
N GLY A 219 -12.63 1.20 -12.54
CA GLY A 219 -11.97 1.14 -13.84
C GLY A 219 -10.47 1.44 -13.80
N ALA A 220 -9.79 1.14 -14.92
CA ALA A 220 -8.33 1.14 -15.04
C ALA A 220 -7.70 2.53 -14.79
N GLN A 221 -8.39 3.61 -15.16
CA GLN A 221 -7.90 4.97 -14.93
C GLN A 221 -7.72 5.25 -13.44
N TRP A 222 -8.74 5.01 -12.61
CA TRP A 222 -8.68 5.21 -11.17
C TRP A 222 -7.77 4.21 -10.46
N GLY A 223 -7.72 2.96 -10.94
CA GLY A 223 -6.76 1.98 -10.46
C GLY A 223 -5.31 2.40 -10.69
N SER A 224 -5.03 3.04 -11.84
CA SER A 224 -3.71 3.60 -12.13
C SER A 224 -3.37 4.78 -11.21
N VAL A 225 -4.35 5.65 -10.91
CA VAL A 225 -4.16 6.75 -9.95
C VAL A 225 -3.80 6.19 -8.56
N ALA A 226 -4.54 5.19 -8.06
CA ALA A 226 -4.29 4.59 -6.76
C ALA A 226 -2.91 3.91 -6.69
N LEU A 227 -2.57 3.14 -7.72
CA LEU A 227 -1.27 2.46 -7.83
C LEU A 227 -0.11 3.45 -7.83
N LEU A 228 -0.15 4.44 -8.71
CA LEU A 228 0.94 5.42 -8.85
C LEU A 228 1.07 6.29 -7.59
N ASN A 229 -0.04 6.67 -6.95
CA ASN A 229 -0.02 7.35 -5.68
C ASN A 229 0.72 6.53 -4.61
N ASP A 230 0.41 5.25 -4.48
CA ASP A 230 1.01 4.41 -3.45
C ASP A 230 2.49 4.12 -3.73
N LEU A 231 2.89 4.00 -5.00
CA LEU A 231 4.30 3.95 -5.40
C LEU A 231 5.06 5.23 -5.05
N LEU A 232 4.46 6.40 -5.31
CA LEU A 232 5.07 7.69 -4.94
C LEU A 232 5.23 7.81 -3.43
N ARG A 233 4.25 7.34 -2.65
CA ARG A 233 4.34 7.33 -1.18
C ARG A 233 5.48 6.45 -0.70
N GLU A 234 5.68 5.28 -1.30
CA GLU A 234 6.80 4.39 -0.96
C GLU A 234 8.16 5.05 -1.26
N LEU A 235 8.31 5.67 -2.45
CA LEU A 235 9.52 6.41 -2.80
C LEU A 235 9.76 7.59 -1.84
N PHE A 236 8.71 8.34 -1.51
CA PHE A 236 8.78 9.42 -0.53
C PHE A 236 9.23 8.89 0.84
N ALA A 237 8.67 7.78 1.30
CA ALA A 237 9.03 7.17 2.57
C ALA A 237 10.52 6.80 2.63
N LEU A 238 11.05 6.14 1.59
CA LEU A 238 12.46 5.75 1.53
C LEU A 238 13.42 6.94 1.66
N VAL A 239 13.06 8.07 1.04
CA VAL A 239 13.89 9.29 1.06
C VAL A 239 13.77 10.05 2.38
N PHE A 240 12.53 10.21 2.89
CA PHE A 240 12.25 11.16 3.96
C PHE A 240 12.15 10.55 5.37
N ILE A 241 11.98 9.23 5.52
CA ILE A 241 11.97 8.57 6.84
C ILE A 241 13.18 8.98 7.69
N PRO A 242 14.45 8.99 7.20
CA PRO A 242 15.59 9.35 8.04
C PRO A 242 15.55 10.79 8.57
N MET A 243 14.99 11.70 7.79
CA MET A 243 14.86 13.12 8.20
C MET A 243 13.71 13.29 9.20
N ILE A 244 12.54 12.71 8.91
CA ILE A 244 11.34 12.83 9.75
C ILE A 244 11.55 12.13 11.09
N MET A 245 12.22 10.97 11.12
CA MET A 245 12.49 10.18 12.33
C MET A 245 13.22 10.94 13.41
N ARG A 246 14.03 11.94 13.05
CA ARG A 246 14.80 12.72 14.00
C ARG A 246 13.92 13.49 14.97
N ARG A 247 12.76 13.95 14.55
CA ARG A 247 11.87 14.81 15.32
C ARG A 247 10.47 14.21 15.54
N PHE A 248 9.96 13.47 14.55
CA PHE A 248 8.61 12.94 14.52
C PHE A 248 8.61 11.43 14.19
N PRO A 249 8.96 10.57 15.16
CA PRO A 249 9.12 9.14 14.90
C PRO A 249 7.84 8.44 14.45
N SER A 250 6.66 8.83 14.98
CA SER A 250 5.39 8.23 14.55
C SER A 250 5.03 8.67 13.14
N ALA A 251 5.33 9.92 12.76
CA ALA A 251 5.17 10.37 11.39
C ALA A 251 6.10 9.61 10.43
N ALA A 252 7.36 9.36 10.84
CA ALA A 252 8.30 8.56 10.05
C ALA A 252 7.83 7.12 9.83
N VAL A 253 7.25 6.48 10.84
CA VAL A 253 6.63 5.17 10.71
C VAL A 253 5.38 5.26 9.82
N GLY A 254 4.56 6.29 10.00
CA GLY A 254 3.31 6.47 9.26
C GLY A 254 3.51 6.70 7.76
N VAL A 255 4.54 7.46 7.34
CA VAL A 255 4.79 7.67 5.89
C VAL A 255 5.12 6.38 5.15
N GLY A 256 5.69 5.36 5.83
CA GLY A 256 5.87 4.03 5.26
C GLY A 256 4.55 3.31 4.99
N GLY A 257 3.48 3.65 5.72
CA GLY A 257 2.18 3.00 5.55
C GLY A 257 2.25 1.50 5.71
N ALA A 258 1.60 0.77 4.81
CA ALA A 258 1.58 -0.69 4.82
C ALA A 258 2.98 -1.32 4.74
N THR A 259 3.94 -0.66 4.09
CA THR A 259 5.31 -1.18 3.93
C THR A 259 6.20 -1.00 5.16
N SER A 260 5.71 -0.37 6.22
CA SER A 260 6.48 -0.15 7.45
C SER A 260 6.84 -1.43 8.20
N LEU A 261 6.15 -2.54 7.94
CA LEU A 261 6.45 -3.83 8.56
C LEU A 261 7.47 -4.66 7.76
N ASP A 262 7.75 -4.29 6.50
CA ASP A 262 8.61 -5.05 5.58
C ASP A 262 9.56 -4.16 4.78
N PHE A 263 9.13 -3.56 3.68
CA PHE A 263 9.99 -2.87 2.72
C PHE A 263 10.68 -1.63 3.29
N THR A 264 9.98 -0.78 4.04
CA THR A 264 10.56 0.42 4.66
C THR A 264 11.10 0.15 6.07
N LEU A 265 10.88 -1.04 6.65
CA LEU A 265 11.33 -1.41 7.98
C LEU A 265 12.86 -1.25 8.18
N PRO A 266 13.73 -1.67 7.23
CA PRO A 266 15.17 -1.46 7.36
C PRO A 266 15.55 0.02 7.50
N VAL A 267 14.87 0.92 6.78
CA VAL A 267 15.11 2.37 6.84
C VAL A 267 14.63 2.93 8.17
N ILE A 268 13.48 2.48 8.66
CA ILE A 268 12.93 2.83 9.99
C ILE A 268 13.91 2.37 11.09
N GLN A 269 14.40 1.12 11.02
CA GLN A 269 15.34 0.57 12.00
C GLN A 269 16.66 1.33 12.00
N GLN A 270 17.22 1.66 10.84
CA GLN A 270 18.49 2.41 10.75
C GLN A 270 18.34 3.83 11.30
N SER A 271 17.18 4.45 11.09
CA SER A 271 16.92 5.84 11.48
C SER A 271 16.48 6.00 12.93
N GLY A 272 15.67 5.05 13.44
CA GLY A 272 15.05 5.08 14.77
C GLY A 272 15.61 4.06 15.77
N GLY A 273 16.53 3.18 15.31
CA GLY A 273 17.09 2.11 16.13
C GLY A 273 16.12 0.95 16.38
N LEU A 274 16.55 -0.03 17.17
CA LEU A 274 15.78 -1.25 17.47
C LEU A 274 14.46 -0.96 18.19
N ALA A 275 14.36 0.14 18.92
CA ALA A 275 13.12 0.51 19.62
C ALA A 275 11.98 0.92 18.68
N ALA A 276 12.29 1.36 17.47
CA ALA A 276 11.29 1.71 16.46
C ALA A 276 10.67 0.47 15.78
N VAL A 277 11.40 -0.64 15.74
CA VAL A 277 10.99 -1.88 15.03
C VAL A 277 9.67 -2.45 15.53
N PRO A 278 9.44 -2.68 16.84
CA PRO A 278 8.17 -3.22 17.33
C PRO A 278 6.97 -2.30 17.03
N VAL A 279 7.19 -0.98 17.02
CA VAL A 279 6.15 0.00 16.68
C VAL A 279 5.80 -0.08 15.21
N ALA A 280 6.82 -0.10 14.33
CA ALA A 280 6.63 -0.19 12.89
C ALA A 280 5.95 -1.51 12.47
N ILE A 281 6.34 -2.62 13.08
CA ILE A 281 5.71 -3.93 12.83
C ILE A 281 4.26 -3.93 13.28
N SER A 282 3.97 -3.41 14.49
CA SER A 282 2.60 -3.33 15.01
C SER A 282 1.72 -2.43 14.13
N PHE A 283 2.21 -1.24 13.82
CA PHE A 283 1.56 -0.30 12.94
C PHE A 283 1.26 -0.92 11.57
N GLY A 284 2.28 -1.42 10.89
CA GLY A 284 2.15 -1.99 9.55
C GLY A 284 1.24 -3.22 9.53
N PHE A 285 1.27 -4.08 10.56
CA PHE A 285 0.34 -5.22 10.67
C PHE A 285 -1.12 -4.76 10.73
N ILE A 286 -1.43 -3.77 11.58
CA ILE A 286 -2.79 -3.25 11.72
C ILE A 286 -3.26 -2.63 10.41
N VAL A 287 -2.41 -1.84 9.77
CA VAL A 287 -2.70 -1.15 8.52
C VAL A 287 -2.90 -2.15 7.37
N ASN A 288 -2.06 -3.19 7.28
CA ASN A 288 -2.20 -4.25 6.27
C ASN A 288 -3.47 -5.09 6.48
N LEU A 289 -3.92 -5.26 7.72
CA LEU A 289 -5.20 -5.92 7.99
C LEU A 289 -6.39 -5.02 7.63
N ALA A 290 -6.29 -3.72 7.90
CA ALA A 290 -7.36 -2.75 7.67
C ALA A 290 -7.53 -2.41 6.17
N ALA A 291 -6.44 -2.34 5.40
CA ALA A 291 -6.45 -1.91 4.00
C ALA A 291 -7.46 -2.68 3.14
N PRO A 292 -7.38 -4.02 2.99
CA PRO A 292 -8.31 -4.75 2.14
C PRO A 292 -9.76 -4.65 2.63
N ILE A 293 -9.96 -4.61 3.95
CA ILE A 293 -11.30 -4.50 4.54
C ILE A 293 -11.93 -3.15 4.17
N LEU A 294 -11.23 -2.05 4.45
CA LEU A 294 -11.78 -0.71 4.26
C LEU A 294 -11.92 -0.37 2.78
N MET A 295 -10.94 -0.74 1.94
CA MET A 295 -11.05 -0.52 0.49
C MET A 295 -12.27 -1.21 -0.09
N VAL A 296 -12.50 -2.48 0.24
CA VAL A 296 -13.65 -3.23 -0.29
C VAL A 296 -14.96 -2.70 0.28
N VAL A 297 -15.01 -2.39 1.58
CA VAL A 297 -16.22 -1.80 2.22
C VAL A 297 -16.59 -0.48 1.53
N PHE A 298 -15.64 0.44 1.37
CA PHE A 298 -15.92 1.72 0.72
C PHE A 298 -16.20 1.57 -0.78
N SER A 299 -15.54 0.66 -1.47
CA SER A 299 -15.84 0.38 -2.89
C SER A 299 -17.21 -0.25 -3.11
N ALA A 300 -17.78 -0.86 -2.08
CA ALA A 300 -19.08 -1.51 -2.11
C ALA A 300 -20.25 -0.53 -1.90
N VAL A 301 -19.99 0.63 -1.31
CA VAL A 301 -20.97 1.71 -1.10
C VAL A 301 -20.88 2.62 -2.32
N LYS A 302 -21.71 2.37 -3.33
CA LYS A 302 -21.84 3.22 -4.53
C LYS A 302 -22.90 4.27 -4.32
#